data_0182d09433c83655b98de6b85baef8f3
#
_entry.id   0182d09433c83655b98de6b85baef8f3
#
_cell.length_a   1.000
_cell.length_b   1.000
_cell.length_c   1.000
_cell.angle_alpha   90.00
_cell.angle_beta   90.00
_cell.angle_gamma   90.00
#
_symmetry.space_group_name_H-M   'P 1'
#
loop_
_entity.id
_entity.type
_entity.pdbx_description
1 polymer ?
#
loop_
_entity_poly.entity_id
_entity_poly.type
_entity_poly.pdbx_seq_one_letter_code
_entity_poly.pdbx_strand_id
1 'polypeptide(L)'
;MNYEDSVKYIHSLLKFGMNLGLERISALLNELGNPQEKLEFVHVAGTNGKGTTSTMLSSILCAAGKKTGLFTSPYVFDFCERIQINNKNIPHDDLSLVVEKVKNACDRLSAKGTEPTEFEAITAAAMLYFYEKKCDAVVLEVGLGGRYDSTNIIPCPKAAVITSISLDHTKILGDTVEKIAAEKCGLSLIHISEP
;
A
#
# COMPACT_ATOMS: atom_id res chain seq x y z
N MET A 1 12.10 6.18 -17.84
CA MET A 1 11.22 7.37 -17.65
C MET A 1 11.95 8.37 -16.76
N ASN A 2 11.63 9.69 -16.83
CA ASN A 2 12.04 10.65 -15.80
C ASN A 2 10.97 10.71 -14.66
N TYR A 3 11.24 11.49 -13.62
CA TYR A 3 10.37 11.61 -12.46
C TYR A 3 8.97 12.16 -12.82
N GLU A 4 8.92 13.26 -13.56
CA GLU A 4 7.67 13.91 -13.96
C GLU A 4 6.79 12.99 -14.81
N ASP A 5 7.40 12.24 -15.74
CA ASP A 5 6.68 11.27 -16.57
C ASP A 5 6.17 10.10 -15.74
N SER A 6 6.93 9.68 -14.71
CA SER A 6 6.51 8.62 -13.79
C SER A 6 5.29 9.01 -12.99
N VAL A 7 5.29 10.21 -12.41
CA VAL A 7 4.16 10.75 -11.66
C VAL A 7 2.95 10.94 -12.57
N LYS A 8 3.15 11.51 -13.77
CA LYS A 8 2.08 11.66 -14.78
C LYS A 8 1.47 10.32 -15.17
N TYR A 9 2.31 9.29 -15.36
CA TYR A 9 1.82 7.95 -15.66
C TYR A 9 0.93 7.42 -14.54
N ILE A 10 1.39 7.44 -13.29
CA ILE A 10 0.61 6.97 -12.15
C ILE A 10 -0.73 7.73 -12.07
N HIS A 11 -0.72 9.06 -12.17
CA HIS A 11 -1.95 9.86 -12.15
C HIS A 11 -2.86 9.58 -13.35
N SER A 12 -2.34 9.18 -14.50
CA SER A 12 -3.15 8.81 -15.66
C SER A 12 -4.06 7.60 -15.40
N LEU A 13 -3.72 6.77 -14.39
CA LEU A 13 -4.52 5.62 -13.98
C LEU A 13 -5.74 6.02 -13.12
N LEU A 14 -5.84 7.27 -12.65
CA LEU A 14 -7.02 7.79 -11.95
C LEU A 14 -8.31 7.66 -12.78
N LYS A 15 -8.20 7.61 -14.12
CA LYS A 15 -9.33 7.37 -15.02
C LYS A 15 -10.07 6.05 -14.75
N PHE A 16 -9.40 5.07 -14.14
CA PHE A 16 -10.01 3.80 -13.78
C PHE A 16 -10.75 3.84 -12.43
N GLY A 17 -10.71 4.98 -11.74
CA GLY A 17 -11.45 5.23 -10.51
C GLY A 17 -10.95 4.41 -9.31
N MET A 18 -11.83 4.33 -8.32
CA MET A 18 -11.61 3.51 -7.12
C MET A 18 -12.44 2.23 -7.27
N ASN A 19 -11.78 1.11 -7.40
CA ASN A 19 -12.41 -0.20 -7.51
C ASN A 19 -11.91 -1.09 -6.38
N LEU A 20 -12.79 -1.49 -5.48
CA LEU A 20 -12.47 -2.43 -4.40
C LEU A 20 -12.27 -3.84 -4.98
N GLY A 21 -11.40 -4.60 -4.34
CA GLY A 21 -11.08 -5.98 -4.71
C GLY A 21 -9.57 -6.19 -4.82
N LEU A 22 -9.15 -7.44 -4.68
CA LEU A 22 -7.73 -7.79 -4.64
C LEU A 22 -7.24 -8.46 -5.94
N GLU A 23 -8.13 -8.73 -6.87
CA GLU A 23 -7.83 -9.52 -8.08
C GLU A 23 -6.84 -8.78 -9.00
N ARG A 24 -7.03 -7.47 -9.20
CA ARG A 24 -6.16 -6.65 -10.07
C ARG A 24 -4.78 -6.44 -9.48
N ILE A 25 -4.70 -6.10 -8.19
CA ILE A 25 -3.42 -5.94 -7.50
C ILE A 25 -2.69 -7.29 -7.40
N SER A 26 -3.40 -8.41 -7.20
CA SER A 26 -2.84 -9.76 -7.24
C SER A 26 -2.22 -10.06 -8.60
N ALA A 27 -2.95 -9.80 -9.68
CA ALA A 27 -2.45 -9.98 -11.04
C ALA A 27 -1.20 -9.11 -11.30
N LEU A 28 -1.21 -7.85 -10.85
CA LEU A 28 -0.09 -6.93 -11.03
C LEU A 28 1.15 -7.39 -10.25
N LEU A 29 1.00 -7.79 -9.01
CA LEU A 29 2.10 -8.29 -8.20
C LEU A 29 2.66 -9.61 -8.72
N ASN A 30 1.80 -10.47 -9.27
CA ASN A 30 2.24 -11.70 -9.93
C ASN A 30 3.13 -11.41 -11.16
N GLU A 31 2.77 -10.43 -11.99
CA GLU A 31 3.64 -9.97 -13.11
C GLU A 31 4.98 -9.38 -12.64
N LEU A 32 5.07 -8.94 -11.38
CA LEU A 32 6.27 -8.41 -10.73
C LEU A 32 7.03 -9.45 -9.88
N GLY A 33 6.59 -10.71 -9.85
CA GLY A 33 7.25 -11.81 -9.13
C GLY A 33 6.91 -11.89 -7.63
N ASN A 34 5.73 -11.37 -7.24
CA ASN A 34 5.17 -11.41 -5.89
C ASN A 34 6.13 -10.89 -4.80
N PRO A 35 6.66 -9.67 -4.93
CA PRO A 35 7.63 -9.13 -3.97
C PRO A 35 7.08 -9.05 -2.53
N GLN A 36 5.75 -8.87 -2.37
CA GLN A 36 5.08 -8.80 -1.07
C GLN A 36 5.22 -10.09 -0.24
N GLU A 37 5.37 -11.24 -0.88
CA GLU A 37 5.50 -12.53 -0.17
C GLU A 37 6.84 -12.67 0.57
N LYS A 38 7.80 -11.80 0.25
CA LYS A 38 9.18 -11.83 0.77
C LYS A 38 9.46 -10.70 1.77
N LEU A 39 8.43 -9.98 2.18
CA LEU A 39 8.52 -8.85 3.10
C LEU A 39 7.77 -9.15 4.39
N GLU A 40 8.20 -8.53 5.49
CA GLU A 40 7.50 -8.56 6.77
C GLU A 40 6.77 -7.25 7.00
N PHE A 41 5.49 -7.31 7.41
CA PHE A 41 4.64 -6.13 7.50
C PHE A 41 4.13 -5.84 8.90
N VAL A 42 4.01 -4.55 9.20
CA VAL A 42 3.09 -3.99 10.19
C VAL A 42 2.03 -3.22 9.41
N HIS A 43 0.77 -3.62 9.51
CA HIS A 43 -0.32 -3.10 8.71
C HIS A 43 -1.21 -2.19 9.54
N VAL A 44 -1.42 -0.95 9.10
CA VAL A 44 -2.08 0.09 9.90
C VAL A 44 -3.35 0.58 9.22
N ALA A 45 -4.50 0.35 9.86
CA ALA A 45 -5.79 0.88 9.44
C ALA A 45 -6.38 1.83 10.49
N GLY A 46 -7.49 2.45 10.15
CA GLY A 46 -8.24 3.35 11.04
C GLY A 46 -8.94 4.46 10.27
N THR A 47 -9.77 5.22 10.95
CA THR A 47 -10.38 6.44 10.38
C THR A 47 -9.37 7.58 10.45
N ASN A 48 -8.89 7.90 11.63
CA ASN A 48 -7.91 8.97 11.85
C ASN A 48 -6.63 8.43 12.48
N GLY A 49 -5.50 9.13 12.28
CA GLY A 49 -4.23 8.83 12.92
C GLY A 49 -3.42 7.72 12.26
N LYS A 50 -3.85 7.15 11.13
CA LYS A 50 -3.11 6.11 10.40
C LYS A 50 -1.69 6.55 10.07
N GLY A 51 -1.53 7.64 9.32
CA GLY A 51 -0.22 8.15 8.87
C GLY A 51 0.69 8.50 10.05
N THR A 52 0.16 9.15 11.09
CA THR A 52 0.92 9.46 12.32
C THR A 52 1.42 8.19 13.00
N THR A 53 0.55 7.20 13.19
CA THR A 53 0.90 5.92 13.80
C THR A 53 1.92 5.17 12.95
N SER A 54 1.73 5.15 11.63
CA SER A 54 2.66 4.51 10.69
C SER A 54 4.06 5.15 10.74
N THR A 55 4.13 6.46 10.78
CA THR A 55 5.40 7.21 10.89
C THR A 55 6.11 6.94 12.22
N MET A 56 5.36 6.91 13.33
CA MET A 56 5.91 6.58 14.66
C MET A 56 6.46 5.14 14.68
N LEU A 57 5.70 4.16 14.17
CA LEU A 57 6.14 2.77 14.10
C LEU A 57 7.38 2.62 13.22
N SER A 58 7.42 3.28 12.06
CA SER A 58 8.61 3.29 11.19
C SER A 58 9.82 3.85 11.94
N SER A 59 9.66 4.95 12.66
CA SER A 59 10.75 5.58 13.43
C SER A 59 11.26 4.67 14.55
N ILE A 60 10.36 3.96 15.25
CA ILE A 60 10.72 2.99 16.29
C ILE A 60 11.53 1.82 15.70
N LEU A 61 11.06 1.25 14.59
CA LEU A 61 11.76 0.17 13.92
C LEU A 61 13.14 0.59 13.39
N CYS A 62 13.24 1.80 12.83
CA CYS A 62 14.53 2.38 12.43
C CYS A 62 15.47 2.55 13.63
N ALA A 63 14.99 3.06 14.76
CA ALA A 63 15.77 3.21 15.98
C ALA A 63 16.23 1.85 16.56
N ALA A 64 15.44 0.79 16.32
CA ALA A 64 15.80 -0.59 16.65
C ALA A 64 16.78 -1.22 15.64
N GLY A 65 17.33 -0.47 14.71
CA GLY A 65 18.33 -0.93 13.73
C GLY A 65 17.76 -1.68 12.53
N LYS A 66 16.44 -1.65 12.32
CA LYS A 66 15.80 -2.27 11.15
C LYS A 66 15.82 -1.33 9.95
N LYS A 67 16.16 -1.86 8.78
CA LYS A 67 15.91 -1.15 7.52
C LYS A 67 14.42 -1.19 7.23
N THR A 68 13.74 -0.08 7.46
CA THR A 68 12.28 -0.01 7.49
C THR A 68 11.74 0.72 6.28
N GLY A 69 10.86 0.04 5.51
CA GLY A 69 10.00 0.66 4.53
C GLY A 69 8.77 1.29 5.19
N LEU A 70 8.31 2.41 4.67
CA LEU A 70 7.07 3.07 5.07
C LEU A 70 6.27 3.43 3.82
N PHE A 71 5.03 2.99 3.78
CA PHE A 71 4.05 3.40 2.75
C PHE A 71 2.92 4.16 3.41
N THR A 72 2.64 5.37 2.91
CA THR A 72 1.58 6.26 3.43
C THR A 72 0.75 6.87 2.31
N SER A 73 -0.48 7.27 2.65
CA SER A 73 -1.40 7.97 1.73
C SER A 73 -2.41 8.86 2.47
N PRO A 74 -2.78 10.00 1.87
CA PRO A 74 -2.18 10.63 0.70
C PRO A 74 -0.82 11.28 1.02
N TYR A 75 -0.10 11.77 0.00
CA TYR A 75 1.04 12.68 0.18
C TYR A 75 0.54 14.12 0.41
N VAL A 76 1.40 14.98 0.96
CA VAL A 76 1.05 16.38 1.29
C VAL A 76 1.72 17.35 0.32
N PHE A 77 3.01 17.24 0.09
CA PHE A 77 3.79 18.16 -0.75
C PHE A 77 4.44 17.45 -1.94
N ASP A 78 5.02 16.28 -1.71
CA ASP A 78 5.81 15.55 -2.71
C ASP A 78 5.27 14.13 -2.84
N PHE A 79 5.06 13.70 -4.09
CA PHE A 79 4.60 12.35 -4.40
C PHE A 79 5.47 11.25 -3.78
N CYS A 80 6.77 11.51 -3.65
CA CYS A 80 7.74 10.60 -3.04
C CYS A 80 7.51 10.34 -1.54
N GLU A 81 6.72 11.18 -0.84
CA GLU A 81 6.34 10.97 0.56
C GLU A 81 5.60 9.64 0.77
N ARG A 82 4.92 9.13 -0.27
CA ARG A 82 4.19 7.86 -0.23
C ARG A 82 5.10 6.65 0.04
N ILE A 83 6.37 6.73 -0.33
CA ILE A 83 7.32 5.62 -0.27
C ILE A 83 8.61 6.09 0.38
N GLN A 84 8.89 5.57 1.58
CA GLN A 84 10.08 5.97 2.33
C GLN A 84 10.87 4.73 2.78
N ILE A 85 12.18 4.89 2.92
CA ILE A 85 13.04 3.93 3.61
C ILE A 85 13.84 4.67 4.68
N ASN A 86 13.77 4.19 5.91
CA ASN A 86 14.43 4.80 7.07
C ASN A 86 14.06 6.29 7.21
N ASN A 87 12.78 6.61 7.07
CA ASN A 87 12.19 7.96 7.14
C ASN A 87 12.73 8.95 6.08
N LYS A 88 13.25 8.44 4.97
CA LYS A 88 13.68 9.24 3.81
C LYS A 88 12.84 8.86 2.61
N ASN A 89 12.31 9.87 1.93
CA ASN A 89 11.54 9.69 0.70
C ASN A 89 12.35 8.92 -0.34
N ILE A 90 11.67 8.15 -1.17
CA ILE A 90 12.27 7.50 -2.33
C ILE A 90 12.92 8.56 -3.24
N PRO A 91 14.17 8.38 -3.68
CA PRO A 91 14.77 9.27 -4.66
C PRO A 91 14.02 9.27 -5.99
N HIS A 92 13.98 10.40 -6.69
CA HIS A 92 13.31 10.55 -7.98
C HIS A 92 13.73 9.50 -9.01
N ASP A 93 15.04 9.21 -9.08
CA ASP A 93 15.57 8.19 -10.00
C ASP A 93 15.08 6.79 -9.65
N ASP A 94 15.07 6.44 -8.35
CA ASP A 94 14.56 5.15 -7.89
C ASP A 94 13.05 5.02 -8.14
N LEU A 95 12.28 6.10 -7.92
CA LEU A 95 10.85 6.11 -8.24
C LEU A 95 10.64 5.88 -9.75
N SER A 96 11.41 6.55 -10.59
CA SER A 96 11.32 6.41 -12.04
C SER A 96 11.59 4.97 -12.49
N LEU A 97 12.60 4.33 -11.92
CA LEU A 97 12.96 2.95 -12.24
C LEU A 97 11.89 1.95 -11.81
N VAL A 98 11.34 2.09 -10.62
CA VAL A 98 10.32 1.15 -10.13
C VAL A 98 8.99 1.36 -10.84
N VAL A 99 8.60 2.62 -11.11
CA VAL A 99 7.37 2.93 -11.85
C VAL A 99 7.46 2.43 -13.30
N GLU A 100 8.60 2.48 -13.94
CA GLU A 100 8.78 1.91 -15.28
C GLU A 100 8.55 0.39 -15.31
N LYS A 101 9.03 -0.35 -14.29
CA LYS A 101 8.75 -1.79 -14.15
C LYS A 101 7.25 -2.07 -13.95
N VAL A 102 6.61 -1.28 -13.09
CA VAL A 102 5.16 -1.38 -12.84
C VAL A 102 4.37 -1.05 -14.10
N LYS A 103 4.74 0.02 -14.81
CA LYS A 103 4.12 0.38 -16.09
C LYS A 103 4.15 -0.78 -17.08
N ASN A 104 5.32 -1.40 -17.27
CA ASN A 104 5.47 -2.52 -18.17
C ASN A 104 4.58 -3.71 -17.77
N ALA A 105 4.39 -3.95 -16.46
CA ALA A 105 3.47 -4.97 -15.96
C ALA A 105 2.00 -4.58 -16.21
N CYS A 106 1.63 -3.33 -15.96
CA CYS A 106 0.30 -2.80 -16.27
C CYS A 106 -0.03 -2.91 -17.78
N ASP A 107 0.91 -2.56 -18.65
CA ASP A 107 0.72 -2.65 -20.11
C ASP A 107 0.44 -4.11 -20.54
N ARG A 108 1.12 -5.10 -19.93
CA ARG A 108 0.85 -6.53 -20.19
C ARG A 108 -0.54 -6.97 -19.68
N LEU A 109 -0.99 -6.43 -18.55
CA LEU A 109 -2.32 -6.72 -18.01
C LEU A 109 -3.42 -6.05 -18.82
N SER A 110 -3.22 -4.81 -19.24
CA SER A 110 -4.16 -4.08 -20.11
C SER A 110 -4.40 -4.82 -21.42
N ALA A 111 -3.36 -5.41 -22.01
CA ALA A 111 -3.49 -6.27 -23.19
C ALA A 111 -4.37 -7.53 -22.96
N LYS A 112 -4.56 -7.92 -21.69
CA LYS A 112 -5.42 -9.03 -21.25
C LYS A 112 -6.79 -8.55 -20.72
N GLY A 113 -7.08 -7.23 -20.80
CA GLY A 113 -8.33 -6.62 -20.33
C GLY A 113 -8.38 -6.34 -18.83
N THR A 114 -7.24 -6.33 -18.14
CA THR A 114 -7.16 -5.98 -16.71
C THR A 114 -6.47 -4.63 -16.56
N GLU A 115 -7.18 -3.67 -15.97
CA GLU A 115 -6.72 -2.27 -15.82
C GLU A 115 -6.47 -1.95 -14.33
N PRO A 116 -5.20 -1.98 -13.87
CA PRO A 116 -4.88 -1.56 -12.51
C PRO A 116 -5.20 -0.09 -12.26
N THR A 117 -5.68 0.23 -11.06
CA THR A 117 -5.94 1.60 -10.62
C THR A 117 -4.65 2.31 -10.18
N GLU A 118 -4.74 3.64 -9.99
CA GLU A 118 -3.63 4.46 -9.48
C GLU A 118 -3.08 3.91 -8.15
N PHE A 119 -3.98 3.60 -7.21
CA PHE A 119 -3.58 3.14 -5.90
C PHE A 119 -2.98 1.72 -5.94
N GLU A 120 -3.49 0.83 -6.78
CA GLU A 120 -2.89 -0.49 -7.00
C GLU A 120 -1.48 -0.39 -7.59
N ALA A 121 -1.28 0.49 -8.58
CA ALA A 121 0.01 0.69 -9.22
C ALA A 121 1.07 1.25 -8.26
N ILE A 122 0.71 2.27 -7.45
CA ILE A 122 1.68 2.83 -6.49
C ILE A 122 1.94 1.88 -5.31
N THR A 123 0.94 1.10 -4.88
CA THR A 123 1.11 0.06 -3.87
C THR A 123 2.08 -1.02 -4.36
N ALA A 124 1.91 -1.48 -5.59
CA ALA A 124 2.81 -2.46 -6.20
C ALA A 124 4.25 -1.90 -6.38
N ALA A 125 4.38 -0.62 -6.75
CA ALA A 125 5.67 0.06 -6.84
C ALA A 125 6.37 0.11 -5.48
N ALA A 126 5.65 0.43 -4.41
CA ALA A 126 6.18 0.45 -3.05
C ALA A 126 6.68 -0.94 -2.62
N MET A 127 5.88 -1.99 -2.81
CA MET A 127 6.26 -3.36 -2.46
C MET A 127 7.49 -3.83 -3.24
N LEU A 128 7.54 -3.55 -4.55
CA LEU A 128 8.70 -3.88 -5.37
C LEU A 128 9.96 -3.13 -4.91
N TYR A 129 9.85 -1.84 -4.62
CA TYR A 129 10.94 -1.03 -4.13
C TYR A 129 11.50 -1.53 -2.78
N PHE A 130 10.63 -1.79 -1.81
CA PHE A 130 11.04 -2.29 -0.49
C PHE A 130 11.75 -3.65 -0.60
N TYR A 131 11.25 -4.53 -1.47
CA TYR A 131 11.87 -5.82 -1.74
C TYR A 131 13.26 -5.66 -2.38
N GLU A 132 13.39 -4.86 -3.44
CA GLU A 132 14.68 -4.63 -4.13
C GLU A 132 15.72 -3.97 -3.21
N LYS A 133 15.27 -3.09 -2.34
CA LYS A 133 16.14 -2.45 -1.34
C LYS A 133 16.37 -3.32 -0.10
N LYS A 134 15.80 -4.52 -0.01
CA LYS A 134 15.96 -5.48 1.09
C LYS A 134 15.58 -4.85 2.44
N CYS A 135 14.37 -4.32 2.56
CA CYS A 135 13.85 -3.85 3.84
C CYS A 135 13.61 -5.03 4.78
N ASP A 136 13.98 -4.87 6.06
CA ASP A 136 13.75 -5.88 7.11
C ASP A 136 12.31 -5.89 7.59
N ALA A 137 11.65 -4.74 7.51
CA ALA A 137 10.25 -4.57 7.89
C ALA A 137 9.60 -3.45 7.04
N VAL A 138 8.31 -3.54 6.85
CA VAL A 138 7.51 -2.53 6.13
C VAL A 138 6.33 -2.13 6.99
N VAL A 139 6.18 -0.84 7.26
CA VAL A 139 4.96 -0.27 7.83
C VAL A 139 4.08 0.18 6.67
N LEU A 140 2.89 -0.40 6.59
CA LEU A 140 1.98 -0.24 5.46
C LEU A 140 0.68 0.40 5.93
N GLU A 141 0.42 1.64 5.50
CA GLU A 141 -0.84 2.34 5.76
C GLU A 141 -1.90 1.92 4.78
N VAL A 142 -3.09 1.56 5.27
CA VAL A 142 -4.29 1.29 4.47
C VAL A 142 -4.79 2.57 3.81
N GLY A 143 -5.09 2.51 2.52
CA GLY A 143 -5.68 3.63 1.80
C GLY A 143 -7.13 3.88 2.19
N LEU A 144 -7.98 2.85 2.06
CA LEU A 144 -9.41 2.95 2.35
C LEU A 144 -9.97 1.62 2.88
N GLY A 145 -10.74 1.72 3.97
CA GLY A 145 -11.39 0.54 4.55
C GLY A 145 -10.41 -0.40 5.23
N GLY A 146 -10.18 -1.56 4.66
CA GLY A 146 -9.25 -2.58 5.14
C GLY A 146 -9.34 -3.85 4.29
N ARG A 147 -10.43 -4.61 4.40
CA ARG A 147 -10.61 -5.94 3.78
C ARG A 147 -10.28 -6.00 2.30
N TYR A 148 -10.74 -5.03 1.52
CA TYR A 148 -10.58 -4.97 0.06
C TYR A 148 -9.62 -3.87 -0.39
N ASP A 149 -8.87 -3.28 0.54
CA ASP A 149 -7.82 -2.33 0.19
C ASP A 149 -6.64 -3.04 -0.49
N SER A 150 -6.04 -2.39 -1.48
CA SER A 150 -4.92 -2.97 -2.24
C SER A 150 -3.76 -3.36 -1.35
N THR A 151 -3.58 -2.71 -0.20
CA THR A 151 -2.54 -3.06 0.76
C THR A 151 -2.79 -4.39 1.48
N ASN A 152 -4.04 -4.90 1.49
CA ASN A 152 -4.41 -6.16 2.16
C ASN A 152 -4.06 -7.42 1.35
N ILE A 153 -3.35 -7.27 0.24
CA ILE A 153 -2.81 -8.39 -0.57
C ILE A 153 -1.60 -9.06 0.08
N ILE A 154 -1.10 -8.54 1.17
CA ILE A 154 0.08 -9.03 1.87
C ILE A 154 -0.20 -10.35 2.59
N PRO A 155 0.84 -11.19 2.85
CA PRO A 155 0.71 -12.31 3.78
C PRO A 155 0.37 -11.81 5.19
N CYS A 156 0.07 -12.73 6.10
CA CYS A 156 -0.24 -12.39 7.49
C CYS A 156 0.81 -11.44 8.07
N PRO A 157 0.44 -10.21 8.45
CA PRO A 157 1.39 -9.24 8.98
C PRO A 157 1.86 -9.65 10.39
N LYS A 158 3.04 -9.19 10.79
CA LYS A 158 3.56 -9.37 12.17
C LYS A 158 2.69 -8.66 13.20
N ALA A 159 2.06 -7.57 12.80
CA ALA A 159 1.04 -6.87 13.59
C ALA A 159 0.06 -6.14 12.67
N ALA A 160 -1.22 -6.16 13.03
CA ALA A 160 -2.24 -5.30 12.46
C ALA A 160 -2.68 -4.29 13.53
N VAL A 161 -2.70 -3.03 13.17
CA VAL A 161 -3.01 -1.92 14.07
C VAL A 161 -4.25 -1.19 13.56
N ILE A 162 -5.24 -1.03 14.43
CA ILE A 162 -6.41 -0.18 14.15
C ILE A 162 -6.36 1.02 15.08
N THR A 163 -6.19 2.22 14.52
CA THR A 163 -5.99 3.45 15.30
C THR A 163 -7.27 3.95 15.92
N SER A 164 -8.26 4.29 15.10
CA SER A 164 -9.58 4.73 15.56
C SER A 164 -10.64 4.30 14.57
N ILE A 165 -11.88 4.18 15.04
CA ILE A 165 -13.03 3.89 14.19
C ILE A 165 -14.09 4.96 14.44
N SER A 166 -14.49 5.65 13.36
CA SER A 166 -15.58 6.62 13.35
C SER A 166 -16.24 6.62 11.97
N LEU A 167 -17.35 7.32 11.83
CA LEU A 167 -18.05 7.46 10.56
C LEU A 167 -17.16 8.20 9.57
N ASP A 168 -16.84 7.52 8.47
CA ASP A 168 -16.06 8.06 7.35
C ASP A 168 -16.32 7.22 6.10
N HIS A 169 -16.25 7.83 4.93
CA HIS A 169 -16.50 7.15 3.65
C HIS A 169 -17.77 6.28 3.65
N THR A 170 -18.85 6.78 4.27
CA THR A 170 -20.07 6.01 4.53
C THR A 170 -20.74 5.46 3.29
N LYS A 171 -20.54 6.08 2.12
CA LYS A 171 -21.03 5.59 0.83
C LYS A 171 -20.36 4.29 0.36
N ILE A 172 -19.19 3.98 0.90
CA ILE A 172 -18.36 2.83 0.49
C ILE A 172 -18.27 1.79 1.61
N LEU A 173 -18.01 2.25 2.84
CA LEU A 173 -17.72 1.38 3.98
C LEU A 173 -18.97 1.04 4.82
N GLY A 174 -20.09 1.72 4.54
CA GLY A 174 -21.33 1.56 5.29
C GLY A 174 -21.62 2.74 6.22
N ASP A 175 -22.86 2.83 6.64
CA ASP A 175 -23.47 3.98 7.33
C ASP A 175 -23.46 3.85 8.87
N THR A 176 -22.82 2.80 9.40
CA THR A 176 -22.66 2.60 10.85
C THR A 176 -21.21 2.31 11.24
N VAL A 177 -20.88 2.60 12.49
CA VAL A 177 -19.53 2.37 13.05
C VAL A 177 -19.18 0.88 13.01
N GLU A 178 -20.16 -0.01 13.24
CA GLU A 178 -19.98 -1.46 13.22
C GLU A 178 -19.61 -1.97 11.83
N LYS A 179 -20.26 -1.46 10.77
CA LYS A 179 -19.92 -1.82 9.38
C LYS A 179 -18.51 -1.35 9.03
N ILE A 180 -18.16 -0.13 9.39
CA ILE A 180 -16.83 0.42 9.17
C ILE A 180 -15.77 -0.36 9.97
N ALA A 181 -16.11 -0.76 11.22
CA ALA A 181 -15.24 -1.62 12.02
C ALA A 181 -15.03 -2.98 11.35
N ALA A 182 -16.08 -3.62 10.85
CA ALA A 182 -15.98 -4.90 10.16
C ALA A 182 -15.06 -4.83 8.92
N GLU A 183 -15.14 -3.75 8.13
CA GLU A 183 -14.24 -3.53 6.99
C GLU A 183 -12.79 -3.32 7.42
N LYS A 184 -12.55 -2.53 8.47
CA LYS A 184 -11.19 -2.27 8.97
C LYS A 184 -10.59 -3.49 9.67
N CYS A 185 -11.38 -4.24 10.43
CA CYS A 185 -10.97 -5.50 11.06
C CYS A 185 -10.78 -6.64 10.06
N GLY A 186 -11.22 -6.47 8.82
CA GLY A 186 -10.94 -7.38 7.71
C GLY A 186 -9.51 -7.32 7.18
N LEU A 187 -8.61 -6.55 7.81
CA LEU A 187 -7.17 -6.70 7.59
C LEU A 187 -6.77 -8.15 7.83
N SER A 188 -5.76 -8.63 7.10
CA SER A 188 -5.28 -10.01 7.07
C SER A 188 -4.91 -10.57 8.48
N LEU A 189 -5.88 -10.58 9.38
CA LEU A 189 -5.87 -11.30 10.65
C LEU A 189 -6.43 -12.72 10.47
N ILE A 190 -6.42 -13.25 9.27
CA ILE A 190 -7.04 -14.53 8.88
C ILE A 190 -6.29 -15.75 9.45
N HIS A 191 -5.70 -15.63 10.60
CA HIS A 191 -5.38 -16.76 11.45
C HIS A 191 -5.57 -16.40 12.93
N ILE A 192 -6.76 -15.92 13.29
CA ILE A 192 -7.28 -16.27 14.61
C ILE A 192 -7.67 -17.73 14.44
N SER A 193 -6.78 -18.65 14.75
CA SER A 193 -7.18 -20.00 15.09
C SER A 193 -8.14 -19.84 16.27
N GLU A 194 -9.41 -20.11 16.04
CA GLU A 194 -10.39 -20.23 17.10
C GLU A 194 -9.81 -21.17 18.18
N PRO A 195 -9.98 -20.85 19.46
CA PRO A 195 -9.52 -21.70 20.56
C PRO A 195 -10.21 -23.06 20.54
#